data_6fad4838eb3e6053bd165604f0f11322
#
_entry.id   6fad4838eb3e6053bd165604f0f11322
#
_cell.length_a   1.000
_cell.length_b   1.000
_cell.length_c   1.000
_cell.angle_alpha   90.00
_cell.angle_beta   90.00
_cell.angle_gamma   90.00
#
_symmetry.space_group_name_H-M   'P 1'
#
loop_
_entity.id
_entity.type
_entity.pdbx_description
1 polymer ?
#
loop_
_entity_poly.entity_id
_entity_poly.type
_entity_poly.pdbx_seq_one_letter_code
_entity_poly.pdbx_strand_id
1 'polypeptide(L)'
;HQNLLSRPTLEIELKNQALYELAKDFYNAGLYDRSEKIFKNLSELKSYKITSLEYLIKIYEVSKEWERAIDLIKTIDNKKVNDHTNEMLLAQYYCEISSVYLNQNQLEKSIAITKKALKTNPLCTRANIQLAECYSSKDIGIAAQYLYSIINQNPKFASYVVNKIINLAKKTSRTTTVMKIIIQISEIRDLAFIPDIYLFLYYENEKNIAQKYIDQYKKNDLFNNFIIAHTLASSSENTSSSPLNDLISTYNNIFSDNNYFICSNCGYKSNALNWLCPSCNSWETISPKSAIDLLRDGGTSDT
;
A
#
# COMPACT_ATOMS: atom_id res chain seq x y z
N HIS A 1 -12.11 -29.00 -25.05
CA HIS A 1 -10.87 -29.76 -24.72
C HIS A 1 -11.21 -31.16 -24.20
N GLN A 2 -12.25 -31.38 -23.38
CA GLN A 2 -12.61 -32.71 -22.84
C GLN A 2 -12.88 -33.74 -23.93
N ASN A 3 -13.60 -33.39 -25.00
CA ASN A 3 -13.87 -34.29 -26.14
C ASN A 3 -12.60 -34.66 -26.92
N LEU A 4 -11.56 -33.82 -26.91
CA LEU A 4 -10.29 -34.11 -27.52
C LEU A 4 -9.51 -35.14 -26.69
N LEU A 5 -9.53 -35.02 -25.40
CA LEU A 5 -8.85 -35.90 -24.44
C LEU A 5 -9.45 -37.33 -24.40
N SER A 6 -10.69 -37.51 -24.87
CA SER A 6 -11.33 -38.83 -24.95
C SER A 6 -10.88 -39.69 -26.14
N ARG A 7 -10.06 -39.13 -27.07
CA ARG A 7 -9.56 -39.88 -28.25
C ARG A 7 -8.41 -40.79 -27.87
N PRO A 8 -8.51 -42.11 -28.14
CA PRO A 8 -7.48 -43.07 -27.69
C PRO A 8 -6.15 -42.95 -28.41
N THR A 9 -6.09 -42.31 -29.60
CA THR A 9 -4.91 -42.20 -30.45
C THR A 9 -4.28 -40.79 -30.43
N LEU A 10 -4.56 -39.98 -29.38
CA LEU A 10 -4.03 -38.65 -29.31
C LEU A 10 -2.54 -38.66 -29.00
N GLU A 11 -1.75 -37.95 -29.81
CA GLU A 11 -0.31 -37.75 -29.59
C GLU A 11 -0.06 -37.08 -28.22
N ILE A 12 1.01 -37.52 -27.53
CA ILE A 12 1.29 -37.05 -26.14
C ILE A 12 1.39 -35.51 -26.04
N GLU A 13 2.02 -34.86 -27.03
CA GLU A 13 2.19 -33.42 -27.09
C GLU A 13 0.82 -32.71 -27.17
N LEU A 14 -0.04 -33.15 -28.08
CA LEU A 14 -1.40 -32.64 -28.25
C LEU A 14 -2.28 -32.89 -26.99
N LYS A 15 -2.07 -34.02 -26.33
CA LYS A 15 -2.76 -34.33 -25.06
C LYS A 15 -2.34 -33.36 -23.96
N ASN A 16 -1.04 -33.10 -23.83
CA ASN A 16 -0.54 -32.14 -22.83
C ASN A 16 -1.02 -30.72 -23.12
N GLN A 17 -1.05 -30.28 -24.36
CA GLN A 17 -1.61 -29.00 -24.77
C GLN A 17 -3.11 -28.92 -24.46
N ALA A 18 -3.89 -29.94 -24.76
CA ALA A 18 -5.31 -30.00 -24.46
C ALA A 18 -5.58 -29.98 -22.94
N LEU A 19 -4.73 -30.64 -22.14
CA LEU A 19 -4.78 -30.59 -20.68
C LEU A 19 -4.48 -29.19 -20.15
N TYR A 20 -3.47 -28.53 -20.72
CA TYR A 20 -3.11 -27.16 -20.34
C TYR A 20 -4.25 -26.18 -20.59
N GLU A 21 -4.86 -26.22 -21.78
CA GLU A 21 -6.02 -25.36 -22.08
C GLU A 21 -7.25 -25.71 -21.23
N LEU A 22 -7.49 -27.00 -20.95
CA LEU A 22 -8.56 -27.42 -20.05
C LEU A 22 -8.33 -26.90 -18.61
N ALA A 23 -7.09 -26.90 -18.14
CA ALA A 23 -6.77 -26.35 -16.82
C ALA A 23 -7.04 -24.85 -16.75
N LYS A 24 -6.74 -24.09 -17.82
CA LYS A 24 -7.09 -22.68 -17.95
C LYS A 24 -8.59 -22.45 -17.96
N ASP A 25 -9.34 -23.28 -18.69
CA ASP A 25 -10.81 -23.22 -18.69
C ASP A 25 -11.37 -23.43 -17.29
N PHE A 26 -10.87 -24.41 -16.53
CA PHE A 26 -11.25 -24.63 -15.14
C PHE A 26 -10.89 -23.46 -14.23
N TYR A 27 -9.69 -22.85 -14.40
CA TYR A 27 -9.29 -21.67 -13.66
C TYR A 27 -10.24 -20.50 -13.92
N ASN A 28 -10.55 -20.22 -15.18
CA ASN A 28 -11.44 -19.14 -15.59
C ASN A 28 -12.90 -19.36 -15.13
N ALA A 29 -13.30 -20.63 -15.00
CA ALA A 29 -14.60 -21.02 -14.47
C ALA A 29 -14.66 -21.02 -12.92
N GLY A 30 -13.56 -20.70 -12.22
CA GLY A 30 -13.50 -20.74 -10.75
C GLY A 30 -13.40 -22.16 -10.16
N LEU A 31 -13.15 -23.17 -11.00
CA LEU A 31 -13.02 -24.57 -10.57
C LEU A 31 -11.56 -24.86 -10.19
N TYR A 32 -11.07 -24.16 -9.17
CA TYR A 32 -9.66 -24.12 -8.79
C TYR A 32 -9.10 -25.49 -8.43
N ASP A 33 -9.83 -26.34 -7.73
CA ASP A 33 -9.38 -27.72 -7.36
C ASP A 33 -9.08 -28.57 -8.59
N ARG A 34 -9.93 -28.46 -9.63
CA ARG A 34 -9.72 -29.21 -10.88
C ARG A 34 -8.55 -28.66 -11.68
N SER A 35 -8.45 -27.34 -11.74
CA SER A 35 -7.34 -26.65 -12.38
C SER A 35 -6.01 -26.98 -11.71
N GLU A 36 -5.94 -26.93 -10.38
CA GLU A 36 -4.75 -27.24 -9.58
C GLU A 36 -4.24 -28.64 -9.88
N LYS A 37 -5.14 -29.65 -9.89
CA LYS A 37 -4.76 -31.04 -10.14
C LYS A 37 -4.09 -31.22 -11.49
N ILE A 38 -4.58 -30.54 -12.53
CA ILE A 38 -4.00 -30.63 -13.87
C ILE A 38 -2.67 -29.88 -13.93
N PHE A 39 -2.60 -28.64 -13.40
CA PHE A 39 -1.36 -27.88 -13.41
C PHE A 39 -0.25 -28.52 -12.59
N LYS A 40 -0.56 -29.22 -11.48
CA LYS A 40 0.43 -30.03 -10.74
C LYS A 40 1.07 -31.09 -11.63
N ASN A 41 0.26 -31.85 -12.37
CA ASN A 41 0.76 -32.87 -13.27
C ASN A 41 1.59 -32.26 -14.41
N LEU A 42 1.14 -31.14 -14.99
CA LEU A 42 1.85 -30.47 -16.06
C LEU A 42 3.15 -29.80 -15.58
N SER A 43 3.25 -29.41 -14.31
CA SER A 43 4.47 -28.83 -13.75
C SER A 43 5.66 -29.80 -13.68
N GLU A 44 5.39 -31.11 -13.77
CA GLU A 44 6.42 -32.14 -13.88
C GLU A 44 7.08 -32.16 -15.28
N LEU A 45 6.38 -31.63 -16.29
CA LEU A 45 6.84 -31.59 -17.67
C LEU A 45 7.67 -30.33 -17.93
N LYS A 46 8.89 -30.49 -18.44
CA LYS A 46 9.86 -29.42 -18.68
C LYS A 46 9.26 -28.25 -19.51
N SER A 47 8.45 -28.55 -20.53
CA SER A 47 7.84 -27.59 -21.46
C SER A 47 6.72 -26.77 -20.82
N TYR A 48 6.02 -27.33 -19.83
CA TYR A 48 4.88 -26.68 -19.14
C TYR A 48 5.19 -26.22 -17.71
N LYS A 49 6.40 -26.52 -17.21
CA LYS A 49 6.76 -26.30 -15.80
C LYS A 49 6.50 -24.86 -15.34
N ILE A 50 7.09 -23.87 -16.00
CA ILE A 50 7.03 -22.47 -15.56
C ILE A 50 5.60 -21.96 -15.62
N THR A 51 4.94 -22.13 -16.76
CA THR A 51 3.56 -21.65 -16.95
C THR A 51 2.55 -22.32 -16.01
N SER A 52 2.74 -23.61 -15.72
CA SER A 52 1.90 -24.32 -14.72
C SER A 52 2.13 -23.80 -13.30
N LEU A 53 3.39 -23.53 -12.91
CA LEU A 53 3.72 -22.95 -11.61
C LEU A 53 3.11 -21.56 -11.44
N GLU A 54 3.10 -20.71 -12.47
CA GLU A 54 2.46 -19.40 -12.46
C GLU A 54 0.95 -19.50 -12.21
N TYR A 55 0.26 -20.46 -12.85
CA TYR A 55 -1.16 -20.70 -12.59
C TYR A 55 -1.42 -21.24 -11.19
N LEU A 56 -0.56 -22.13 -10.70
CA LEU A 56 -0.67 -22.66 -9.33
C LEU A 56 -0.52 -21.54 -8.28
N ILE A 57 0.42 -20.61 -8.49
CA ILE A 57 0.55 -19.43 -7.63
C ILE A 57 -0.74 -18.62 -7.61
N LYS A 58 -1.33 -18.32 -8.79
CA LYS A 58 -2.59 -17.58 -8.88
C LYS A 58 -3.75 -18.33 -8.19
N ILE A 59 -3.79 -19.66 -8.29
CA ILE A 59 -4.80 -20.47 -7.59
C ILE A 59 -4.63 -20.33 -6.08
N TYR A 60 -3.40 -20.43 -5.56
CA TYR A 60 -3.13 -20.29 -4.13
C TYR A 60 -3.38 -18.86 -3.62
N GLU A 61 -3.15 -17.83 -4.43
CA GLU A 61 -3.53 -16.46 -4.11
C GLU A 61 -5.04 -16.31 -3.92
N VAL A 62 -5.83 -16.79 -4.89
CA VAL A 62 -7.30 -16.72 -4.82
C VAL A 62 -7.85 -17.54 -3.64
N SER A 63 -7.25 -18.70 -3.37
CA SER A 63 -7.62 -19.58 -2.24
C SER A 63 -7.04 -19.09 -0.91
N LYS A 64 -6.20 -18.03 -0.90
CA LYS A 64 -5.50 -17.49 0.28
C LYS A 64 -4.60 -18.51 0.98
N GLU A 65 -4.07 -19.45 0.23
CA GLU A 65 -3.15 -20.49 0.70
C GLU A 65 -1.69 -19.99 0.60
N TRP A 66 -1.37 -18.96 1.43
CA TRP A 66 -0.15 -18.18 1.31
C TRP A 66 1.12 -19.00 1.53
N GLU A 67 1.12 -19.94 2.47
CA GLU A 67 2.25 -20.84 2.73
C GLU A 67 2.59 -21.67 1.49
N ARG A 68 1.56 -22.21 0.84
CA ARG A 68 1.75 -23.00 -0.40
C ARG A 68 2.27 -22.14 -1.55
N ALA A 69 1.77 -20.92 -1.67
CA ALA A 69 2.27 -19.97 -2.67
C ALA A 69 3.75 -19.62 -2.42
N ILE A 70 4.14 -19.38 -1.15
CA ILE A 70 5.52 -19.12 -0.75
C ILE A 70 6.44 -20.30 -1.09
N ASP A 71 6.03 -21.52 -0.75
CA ASP A 71 6.84 -22.71 -1.00
C ASP A 71 7.02 -22.91 -2.51
N LEU A 72 5.97 -22.65 -3.28
CA LEU A 72 6.03 -22.78 -4.74
C LEU A 72 6.99 -21.77 -5.37
N ILE A 73 6.91 -20.48 -4.99
CA ILE A 73 7.83 -19.45 -5.49
C ILE A 73 9.28 -19.81 -5.20
N LYS A 74 9.57 -20.35 -4.01
CA LYS A 74 10.93 -20.76 -3.64
C LYS A 74 11.46 -21.94 -4.49
N THR A 75 10.59 -22.73 -5.12
CA THR A 75 11.00 -23.80 -6.03
C THR A 75 11.31 -23.30 -7.43
N ILE A 76 10.86 -22.10 -7.79
CA ILE A 76 11.17 -21.49 -9.08
C ILE A 76 12.62 -21.03 -9.07
N ASP A 77 13.42 -21.56 -9.99
CA ASP A 77 14.84 -21.20 -10.10
C ASP A 77 15.00 -19.72 -10.45
N ASN A 78 15.45 -18.92 -9.49
CA ASN A 78 15.54 -17.46 -9.55
C ASN A 78 16.44 -16.94 -10.69
N LYS A 79 17.24 -17.80 -11.33
CA LYS A 79 18.11 -17.43 -12.46
C LYS A 79 17.35 -17.18 -13.77
N LYS A 80 16.05 -17.52 -13.86
CA LYS A 80 15.25 -17.45 -15.09
C LYS A 80 14.07 -16.48 -15.04
N VAL A 81 13.70 -16.00 -13.86
CA VAL A 81 12.60 -15.05 -13.66
C VAL A 81 13.17 -13.86 -12.88
N ASN A 82 12.77 -12.63 -13.22
CA ASN A 82 13.24 -11.42 -12.54
C ASN A 82 13.17 -11.57 -11.01
N ASP A 83 14.33 -11.66 -10.37
CA ASP A 83 14.53 -11.93 -8.94
C ASP A 83 13.69 -10.98 -8.05
N HIS A 84 13.65 -9.69 -8.42
CA HIS A 84 12.90 -8.66 -7.68
C HIS A 84 11.39 -8.88 -7.66
N THR A 85 10.78 -9.45 -8.70
CA THR A 85 9.32 -9.70 -8.74
C THR A 85 8.93 -10.77 -7.73
N ASN A 86 9.72 -11.82 -7.60
CA ASN A 86 9.48 -12.90 -6.64
C ASN A 86 9.67 -12.43 -5.20
N GLU A 87 10.68 -11.61 -4.92
CA GLU A 87 10.92 -11.03 -3.61
C GLU A 87 9.75 -10.11 -3.17
N MET A 88 9.22 -9.29 -4.11
CA MET A 88 8.04 -8.46 -3.85
C MET A 88 6.81 -9.31 -3.50
N LEU A 89 6.52 -10.35 -4.30
CA LEU A 89 5.39 -11.25 -4.05
C LEU A 89 5.53 -11.99 -2.71
N LEU A 90 6.69 -12.55 -2.43
CA LEU A 90 6.98 -13.24 -1.16
C LEU A 90 6.74 -12.31 0.04
N ALA A 91 7.18 -11.04 -0.04
CA ALA A 91 6.95 -10.08 1.01
C ALA A 91 5.46 -9.81 1.23
N GLN A 92 4.65 -9.72 0.15
CA GLN A 92 3.19 -9.56 0.26
C GLN A 92 2.53 -10.76 0.93
N TYR A 93 2.92 -11.98 0.56
CA TYR A 93 2.35 -13.19 1.18
C TYR A 93 2.70 -13.30 2.67
N TYR A 94 3.95 -12.95 3.06
CA TYR A 94 4.28 -12.83 4.48
C TYR A 94 3.43 -11.78 5.19
N CYS A 95 3.12 -10.66 4.54
CA CYS A 95 2.21 -9.65 5.10
C CYS A 95 0.78 -10.16 5.23
N GLU A 96 0.29 -11.00 4.29
CA GLU A 96 -1.02 -11.65 4.42
C GLU A 96 -1.07 -12.58 5.64
N ILE A 97 -0.08 -13.46 5.79
CA ILE A 97 0.03 -14.35 6.95
C ILE A 97 0.11 -13.55 8.25
N SER A 98 0.88 -12.47 8.25
CA SER A 98 0.98 -11.55 9.39
C SER A 98 -0.37 -10.93 9.76
N SER A 99 -1.17 -10.53 8.77
CA SER A 99 -2.52 -9.99 8.99
C SER A 99 -3.44 -11.02 9.66
N VAL A 100 -3.33 -12.30 9.32
CA VAL A 100 -4.07 -13.38 9.99
C VAL A 100 -3.70 -13.45 11.48
N TYR A 101 -2.40 -13.41 11.81
CA TYR A 101 -1.94 -13.41 13.21
C TYR A 101 -2.38 -12.15 13.97
N LEU A 102 -2.37 -10.98 13.32
CA LEU A 102 -2.88 -9.73 13.93
C LEU A 102 -4.37 -9.87 14.30
N ASN A 103 -5.18 -10.37 13.39
CA ASN A 103 -6.62 -10.57 13.63
C ASN A 103 -6.89 -11.60 14.75
N GLN A 104 -5.96 -12.52 14.99
CA GLN A 104 -6.01 -13.49 16.10
C GLN A 104 -5.38 -12.96 17.39
N ASN A 105 -5.00 -11.68 17.48
CA ASN A 105 -4.28 -11.06 18.59
C ASN A 105 -2.93 -11.74 18.91
N GLN A 106 -2.30 -12.45 17.97
CA GLN A 106 -1.01 -13.10 18.13
C GLN A 106 0.12 -12.16 17.68
N LEU A 107 0.28 -11.07 18.42
CA LEU A 107 1.14 -9.93 18.05
C LEU A 107 2.60 -10.32 17.79
N GLU A 108 3.19 -11.19 18.64
CA GLU A 108 4.60 -11.62 18.49
C GLU A 108 4.83 -12.43 17.21
N LYS A 109 3.88 -13.30 16.87
CA LYS A 109 3.96 -14.06 15.60
C LYS A 109 3.83 -13.14 14.40
N SER A 110 2.90 -12.17 14.46
CA SER A 110 2.74 -11.16 13.43
C SER A 110 4.04 -10.39 13.20
N ILE A 111 4.66 -9.87 14.27
CA ILE A 111 5.96 -9.17 14.20
C ILE A 111 7.04 -10.06 13.56
N ALA A 112 7.14 -11.32 13.98
CA ALA A 112 8.15 -12.24 13.47
C ALA A 112 7.98 -12.50 11.95
N ILE A 113 6.75 -12.69 11.49
CA ILE A 113 6.44 -12.91 10.07
C ILE A 113 6.64 -11.63 9.25
N THR A 114 6.20 -10.46 9.76
CA THR A 114 6.39 -9.19 9.05
C THR A 114 7.88 -8.83 8.92
N LYS A 115 8.69 -9.16 9.91
CA LYS A 115 10.15 -9.02 9.79
C LYS A 115 10.74 -9.93 8.72
N LYS A 116 10.17 -11.13 8.46
CA LYS A 116 10.57 -11.95 7.32
C LYS A 116 10.22 -11.27 5.99
N ALA A 117 9.05 -10.60 5.91
CA ALA A 117 8.70 -9.81 4.73
C ALA A 117 9.75 -8.73 4.43
N LEU A 118 10.16 -7.93 5.45
CA LEU A 118 11.22 -6.92 5.27
C LEU A 118 12.61 -7.50 4.98
N LYS A 119 12.91 -8.71 5.49
CA LYS A 119 14.16 -9.39 5.14
C LYS A 119 14.16 -9.80 3.67
N THR A 120 13.01 -10.17 3.13
CA THR A 120 12.85 -10.58 1.72
C THR A 120 12.83 -9.36 0.80
N ASN A 121 12.02 -8.35 1.13
CA ASN A 121 11.96 -7.06 0.42
C ASN A 121 12.07 -5.91 1.42
N PRO A 122 13.26 -5.30 1.59
CA PRO A 122 13.48 -4.18 2.52
C PRO A 122 12.65 -2.93 2.22
N LEU A 123 12.16 -2.79 0.98
CA LEU A 123 11.36 -1.64 0.53
C LEU A 123 9.84 -1.88 0.64
N CYS A 124 9.40 -3.00 1.21
CA CYS A 124 7.99 -3.33 1.33
C CYS A 124 7.25 -2.33 2.23
N THR A 125 6.52 -1.39 1.62
CA THR A 125 5.74 -0.36 2.30
C THR A 125 4.72 -0.96 3.26
N ARG A 126 4.03 -2.03 2.85
CA ARG A 126 3.03 -2.73 3.66
C ARG A 126 3.63 -3.29 4.96
N ALA A 127 4.78 -3.95 4.85
CA ALA A 127 5.43 -4.54 6.01
C ALA A 127 5.85 -3.47 7.04
N ASN A 128 6.35 -2.32 6.59
CA ASN A 128 6.66 -1.21 7.48
C ASN A 128 5.40 -0.67 8.19
N ILE A 129 4.28 -0.52 7.49
CA ILE A 129 3.00 -0.09 8.09
C ILE A 129 2.51 -1.13 9.12
N GLN A 130 2.54 -2.42 8.80
CA GLN A 130 2.12 -3.48 9.72
C GLN A 130 3.00 -3.54 10.97
N LEU A 131 4.32 -3.39 10.85
CA LEU A 131 5.20 -3.31 12.02
C LEU A 131 4.90 -2.08 12.86
N ALA A 132 4.66 -0.93 12.24
CA ALA A 132 4.25 0.26 12.98
C ALA A 132 2.93 0.04 13.75
N GLU A 133 1.96 -0.65 13.16
CA GLU A 133 0.71 -1.02 13.81
C GLU A 133 0.95 -1.97 14.98
N CYS A 134 1.80 -2.99 14.81
CA CYS A 134 2.19 -3.91 15.88
C CYS A 134 2.88 -3.20 17.06
N TYR A 135 3.75 -2.23 16.78
CA TYR A 135 4.49 -1.50 17.80
C TYR A 135 3.72 -0.31 18.38
N SER A 136 2.59 0.09 17.82
CA SER A 136 1.83 1.29 18.22
C SER A 136 1.41 1.30 19.70
N SER A 137 1.15 0.13 20.28
CA SER A 137 0.81 -0.03 21.71
C SER A 137 2.01 -0.32 22.60
N LYS A 138 3.15 -0.80 22.05
CA LYS A 138 4.34 -1.21 22.79
C LYS A 138 5.40 -0.11 22.84
N ASP A 139 5.76 0.42 21.69
CA ASP A 139 6.82 1.41 21.54
C ASP A 139 6.53 2.34 20.35
N ILE A 140 6.05 3.54 20.68
CA ILE A 140 5.70 4.56 19.68
C ILE A 140 6.92 5.05 18.91
N GLY A 141 8.09 5.08 19.55
CA GLY A 141 9.33 5.49 18.88
C GLY A 141 9.67 4.53 17.75
N ILE A 142 9.59 3.23 18.02
CA ILE A 142 9.82 2.18 17.01
C ILE A 142 8.73 2.24 15.94
N ALA A 143 7.45 2.39 16.33
CA ALA A 143 6.35 2.51 15.38
C ALA A 143 6.54 3.69 14.43
N ALA A 144 6.90 4.85 14.97
CA ALA A 144 7.15 6.06 14.18
C ALA A 144 8.38 5.92 13.26
N GLN A 145 9.42 5.20 13.67
CA GLN A 145 10.59 4.93 12.83
C GLN A 145 10.25 4.06 11.62
N TYR A 146 9.43 3.00 11.79
CA TYR A 146 8.96 2.20 10.66
C TYR A 146 8.14 3.04 9.68
N LEU A 147 7.27 3.92 10.16
CA LEU A 147 6.53 4.84 9.31
C LEU A 147 7.45 5.85 8.60
N TYR A 148 8.41 6.42 9.33
CA TYR A 148 9.37 7.37 8.75
C TYR A 148 10.20 6.76 7.61
N SER A 149 10.59 5.49 7.73
CA SER A 149 11.37 4.82 6.68
C SER A 149 10.63 4.78 5.33
N ILE A 150 9.29 4.74 5.35
CA ILE A 150 8.46 4.72 4.14
C ILE A 150 8.61 6.01 3.33
N ILE A 151 8.77 7.16 3.99
CA ILE A 151 8.85 8.47 3.31
C ILE A 151 10.00 8.52 2.32
N ASN A 152 11.15 7.96 2.72
CA ASN A 152 12.33 7.89 1.86
C ASN A 152 12.23 6.78 0.78
N GLN A 153 11.53 5.68 1.10
CA GLN A 153 11.39 4.54 0.21
C GLN A 153 10.29 4.73 -0.83
N ASN A 154 9.16 5.34 -0.43
CA ASN A 154 7.98 5.54 -1.25
C ASN A 154 7.30 6.89 -0.93
N PRO A 155 7.80 8.01 -1.49
CA PRO A 155 7.30 9.36 -1.20
C PRO A 155 5.79 9.54 -1.48
N LYS A 156 5.18 8.71 -2.34
CA LYS A 156 3.73 8.74 -2.60
C LYS A 156 2.90 8.49 -1.34
N PHE A 157 3.46 7.76 -0.37
CA PHE A 157 2.80 7.48 0.89
C PHE A 157 3.04 8.55 1.97
N ALA A 158 3.78 9.61 1.68
CA ALA A 158 4.21 10.59 2.68
C ALA A 158 3.05 11.20 3.47
N SER A 159 2.00 11.72 2.82
CA SER A 159 0.83 12.29 3.51
C SER A 159 0.12 11.26 4.39
N TYR A 160 -0.10 10.05 3.87
CA TYR A 160 -0.73 8.96 4.61
C TYR A 160 0.07 8.57 5.85
N VAL A 161 1.38 8.50 5.73
CA VAL A 161 2.30 8.13 6.81
C VAL A 161 2.39 9.23 7.87
N VAL A 162 2.51 10.50 7.45
CA VAL A 162 2.54 11.65 8.36
C VAL A 162 1.28 11.67 9.23
N ASN A 163 0.10 11.51 8.64
CA ASN A 163 -1.15 11.42 9.37
C ASN A 163 -1.14 10.27 10.41
N LYS A 164 -0.64 9.10 10.05
CA LYS A 164 -0.49 7.99 11.01
C LYS A 164 0.47 8.34 12.15
N ILE A 165 1.61 8.98 11.86
CA ILE A 165 2.58 9.40 12.88
C ILE A 165 1.95 10.40 13.86
N ILE A 166 1.26 11.43 13.34
CA ILE A 166 0.56 12.43 14.17
C ILE A 166 -0.53 11.77 15.03
N ASN A 167 -1.30 10.84 14.47
CA ASN A 167 -2.33 10.13 15.21
C ASN A 167 -1.77 9.23 16.32
N LEU A 168 -0.56 8.67 16.15
CA LEU A 168 0.13 7.94 17.23
C LEU A 168 0.44 8.87 18.40
N ALA A 169 0.89 10.11 18.15
CA ALA A 169 1.17 11.09 19.20
C ALA A 169 -0.10 11.46 19.99
N LYS A 170 -1.18 11.76 19.27
CA LYS A 170 -2.45 12.15 19.89
C LYS A 170 -3.03 11.10 20.83
N LYS A 171 -2.87 9.80 20.47
CA LYS A 171 -3.38 8.68 21.28
C LYS A 171 -2.65 8.48 22.59
N THR A 172 -1.41 8.93 22.71
CA THR A 172 -0.52 8.48 23.78
C THR A 172 0.13 9.60 24.57
N SER A 173 -0.18 10.85 24.26
CA SER A 173 0.43 12.06 24.87
C SER A 173 1.98 12.08 24.79
N ARG A 174 2.57 11.32 23.84
CA ARG A 174 4.01 11.26 23.59
C ARG A 174 4.42 12.09 22.38
N THR A 175 4.06 13.37 22.40
CA THR A 175 4.30 14.32 21.31
C THR A 175 5.78 14.56 21.05
N THR A 176 6.65 14.51 22.09
CA THR A 176 8.08 14.83 21.95
C THR A 176 8.86 13.90 21.00
N THR A 177 8.57 12.60 20.99
CA THR A 177 9.22 11.65 20.08
C THR A 177 8.75 11.88 18.64
N VAL A 178 7.44 12.08 18.47
CA VAL A 178 6.84 12.36 17.17
C VAL A 178 7.30 13.72 16.65
N MET A 179 7.42 14.74 17.51
CA MET A 179 7.92 16.05 17.13
C MET A 179 9.28 15.98 16.43
N LYS A 180 10.23 15.25 17.00
CA LYS A 180 11.57 15.07 16.37
C LYS A 180 11.47 14.50 14.97
N ILE A 181 10.61 13.50 14.77
CA ILE A 181 10.40 12.86 13.45
C ILE A 181 9.72 13.83 12.48
N ILE A 182 8.70 14.56 12.93
CA ILE A 182 8.01 15.56 12.08
C ILE A 182 8.97 16.68 11.66
N ILE A 183 9.83 17.14 12.57
CA ILE A 183 10.87 18.13 12.22
C ILE A 183 11.82 17.57 11.15
N GLN A 184 12.29 16.34 11.30
CA GLN A 184 13.12 15.68 10.29
C GLN A 184 12.41 15.58 8.93
N ILE A 185 11.11 15.23 8.93
CA ILE A 185 10.32 15.17 7.70
C ILE A 185 10.18 16.57 7.07
N SER A 186 9.98 17.61 7.88
CA SER A 186 9.83 18.99 7.41
C SER A 186 11.08 19.55 6.71
N GLU A 187 12.24 18.95 6.94
CA GLU A 187 13.52 19.32 6.33
C GLU A 187 13.79 18.64 4.98
N ILE A 188 12.95 17.67 4.57
CA ILE A 188 13.09 16.97 3.29
C ILE A 188 12.60 17.87 2.15
N ARG A 189 13.53 18.38 1.34
CA ARG A 189 13.23 19.39 0.30
C ARG A 189 12.43 18.88 -0.89
N ASP A 190 12.61 17.61 -1.26
CA ASP A 190 11.97 17.00 -2.44
C ASP A 190 10.59 16.41 -2.13
N LEU A 191 10.11 16.57 -0.91
CA LEU A 191 8.80 16.10 -0.51
C LEU A 191 7.74 17.13 -0.94
N ALA A 192 6.59 16.63 -1.42
CA ALA A 192 5.44 17.50 -1.64
C ALA A 192 4.97 18.14 -0.31
N PHE A 193 4.38 19.33 -0.37
CA PHE A 193 3.83 19.98 0.80
C PHE A 193 2.76 19.09 1.46
N ILE A 194 2.87 18.93 2.78
CA ILE A 194 1.92 18.17 3.60
C ILE A 194 1.36 19.12 4.67
N PRO A 195 0.11 19.57 4.51
CA PRO A 195 -0.51 20.54 5.42
C PRO A 195 -0.48 20.12 6.89
N ASP A 196 -0.64 18.81 7.14
CA ASP A 196 -0.64 18.26 8.49
C ASP A 196 0.66 18.51 9.25
N ILE A 197 1.82 18.55 8.55
CA ILE A 197 3.10 18.92 9.15
C ILE A 197 3.06 20.34 9.69
N TYR A 198 2.60 21.29 8.84
CA TYR A 198 2.48 22.67 9.24
C TYR A 198 1.54 22.85 10.43
N LEU A 199 0.33 22.28 10.33
CA LEU A 199 -0.67 22.39 11.39
C LEU A 199 -0.17 21.78 12.70
N PHE A 200 0.47 20.62 12.65
CA PHE A 200 1.05 19.99 13.84
C PHE A 200 2.11 20.88 14.49
N LEU A 201 3.08 21.37 13.72
CA LEU A 201 4.15 22.25 14.23
C LEU A 201 3.57 23.56 14.80
N TYR A 202 2.57 24.14 14.14
CA TYR A 202 1.94 25.38 14.57
C TYR A 202 1.21 25.23 15.91
N TYR A 203 0.42 24.17 16.08
CA TYR A 203 -0.34 23.91 17.30
C TYR A 203 0.54 23.41 18.46
N GLU A 204 1.66 22.80 18.19
CA GLU A 204 2.66 22.43 19.20
C GLU A 204 3.63 23.59 19.57
N ASN A 205 3.29 24.84 19.21
CA ASN A 205 4.07 26.05 19.45
C ASN A 205 5.46 26.13 18.77
N GLU A 206 5.72 25.28 17.80
CA GLU A 206 6.97 25.33 16.98
C GLU A 206 6.82 26.28 15.79
N LYS A 207 6.31 27.50 16.02
CA LYS A 207 5.95 28.48 14.98
C LYS A 207 7.12 28.83 14.04
N ASN A 208 8.34 28.89 14.58
CA ASN A 208 9.53 29.20 13.77
C ASN A 208 9.84 28.09 12.78
N ILE A 209 9.65 26.82 13.17
CA ILE A 209 9.88 25.65 12.30
C ILE A 209 8.75 25.57 11.28
N ALA A 210 7.50 25.77 11.71
CA ALA A 210 6.35 25.85 10.83
C ALA A 210 6.55 26.90 9.73
N GLN A 211 7.06 28.11 10.12
CA GLN A 211 7.35 29.19 9.15
C GLN A 211 8.45 28.79 8.16
N LYS A 212 9.55 28.18 8.63
CA LYS A 212 10.60 27.68 7.74
C LYS A 212 10.08 26.62 6.77
N TYR A 213 9.23 25.73 7.25
CA TYR A 213 8.62 24.68 6.42
C TYR A 213 7.80 25.28 5.27
N ILE A 214 6.97 26.28 5.57
CA ILE A 214 6.19 27.00 4.55
C ILE A 214 7.09 27.73 3.57
N ASP A 215 8.12 28.38 4.05
CA ASP A 215 9.02 29.22 3.22
C ASP A 215 9.68 28.39 2.09
N GLN A 216 9.78 27.08 2.25
CA GLN A 216 10.28 26.16 1.20
C GLN A 216 9.29 26.05 0.02
N TYR A 217 8.01 26.30 0.25
CA TYR A 217 6.93 26.11 -0.75
C TYR A 217 6.31 27.41 -1.25
N LYS A 218 6.83 28.58 -0.86
CA LYS A 218 6.30 29.92 -1.21
C LYS A 218 6.08 30.19 -2.71
N LYS A 219 6.73 29.44 -3.58
CA LYS A 219 6.59 29.59 -5.04
C LYS A 219 5.35 28.89 -5.62
N ASN A 220 4.55 28.24 -4.79
CA ASN A 220 3.38 27.48 -5.23
C ASN A 220 2.08 28.17 -4.77
N ASP A 221 1.38 28.83 -5.70
CA ASP A 221 0.21 29.68 -5.42
C ASP A 221 -0.93 28.96 -4.68
N LEU A 222 -1.12 27.66 -4.93
CA LEU A 222 -2.15 26.86 -4.24
C LEU A 222 -1.89 26.77 -2.73
N PHE A 223 -0.63 26.71 -2.31
CA PHE A 223 -0.27 26.61 -0.89
C PHE A 223 -0.27 27.96 -0.21
N ASN A 224 0.04 29.03 -0.94
CA ASN A 224 -0.04 30.40 -0.40
C ASN A 224 -1.46 30.73 0.04
N ASN A 225 -2.49 30.34 -0.73
CA ASN A 225 -3.88 30.57 -0.39
C ASN A 225 -4.31 29.81 0.89
N PHE A 226 -3.87 28.56 1.07
CA PHE A 226 -4.12 27.80 2.30
C PHE A 226 -3.50 28.45 3.53
N ILE A 227 -2.25 28.89 3.41
CA ILE A 227 -1.51 29.52 4.52
C ILE A 227 -2.09 30.86 4.87
N ILE A 228 -2.45 31.67 3.87
CA ILE A 228 -3.13 32.95 4.08
C ILE A 228 -4.46 32.71 4.79
N ALA A 229 -5.25 31.75 4.33
CA ALA A 229 -6.53 31.40 4.96
C ALA A 229 -6.35 30.97 6.42
N HIS A 230 -5.37 30.10 6.72
CA HIS A 230 -5.10 29.65 8.09
C HIS A 230 -4.55 30.75 8.99
N THR A 231 -3.64 31.61 8.49
CA THR A 231 -3.09 32.73 9.27
C THR A 231 -4.14 33.79 9.58
N LEU A 232 -5.01 34.09 8.64
CA LEU A 232 -6.13 35.03 8.86
C LEU A 232 -7.17 34.47 9.83
N ALA A 233 -7.51 33.19 9.73
CA ALA A 233 -8.43 32.53 10.67
C ALA A 233 -7.87 32.48 12.10
N SER A 234 -6.55 32.27 12.24
CA SER A 234 -5.88 32.25 13.55
C SER A 234 -5.71 33.62 14.18
N SER A 235 -5.76 34.71 13.40
CA SER A 235 -5.66 36.09 13.87
C SER A 235 -7.04 36.71 14.24
N SER A 236 -8.14 36.08 13.82
CA SER A 236 -9.50 36.52 14.09
C SER A 236 -10.14 35.78 15.27
N GLU A 237 -9.74 36.08 16.49
CA GLU A 237 -10.29 35.46 17.72
C GLU A 237 -11.80 35.73 17.95
N ASN A 238 -12.52 36.47 17.08
CA ASN A 238 -13.86 36.97 17.40
C ASN A 238 -14.92 36.93 16.28
N THR A 239 -14.82 36.12 15.23
CA THR A 239 -15.94 36.06 14.25
C THR A 239 -16.38 34.63 13.95
N SER A 240 -17.57 34.32 14.42
CA SER A 240 -18.25 33.01 14.36
C SER A 240 -18.76 32.60 12.96
N SER A 241 -18.38 33.26 11.89
CA SER A 241 -18.69 32.87 10.51
C SER A 241 -17.89 33.72 9.51
N SER A 242 -16.64 33.39 9.30
CA SER A 242 -15.87 34.02 8.21
C SER A 242 -15.77 33.05 7.03
N PRO A 243 -15.82 33.56 5.79
CA PRO A 243 -15.57 32.77 4.57
C PRO A 243 -14.28 31.95 4.61
N LEU A 244 -13.37 32.34 5.48
CA LEU A 244 -12.10 31.67 5.77
C LEU A 244 -12.26 30.37 6.56
N ASN A 245 -13.17 30.33 7.54
CA ASN A 245 -13.48 29.10 8.26
C ASN A 245 -14.13 28.08 7.33
N ASP A 246 -14.93 28.54 6.36
CA ASP A 246 -15.53 27.68 5.33
C ASP A 246 -14.46 27.17 4.36
N LEU A 247 -13.46 27.98 3.99
CA LEU A 247 -12.33 27.58 3.17
C LEU A 247 -11.45 26.53 3.90
N ILE A 248 -11.18 26.73 5.20
CA ILE A 248 -10.41 25.78 6.02
C ILE A 248 -11.22 24.50 6.23
N SER A 249 -12.54 24.62 6.50
CA SER A 249 -13.41 23.45 6.65
C SER A 249 -13.51 22.65 5.34
N THR A 250 -13.66 23.33 4.20
CA THR A 250 -13.68 22.73 2.87
C THR A 250 -12.33 22.05 2.56
N TYR A 251 -11.22 22.72 2.87
CA TYR A 251 -9.90 22.15 2.74
C TYR A 251 -9.72 20.91 3.62
N ASN A 252 -10.09 20.99 4.90
CA ASN A 252 -10.05 19.86 5.82
C ASN A 252 -10.96 18.72 5.33
N ASN A 253 -12.13 19.01 4.77
CA ASN A 253 -13.02 18.01 4.20
C ASN A 253 -12.40 17.35 2.95
N ILE A 254 -11.78 18.12 2.05
CA ILE A 254 -11.09 17.58 0.86
C ILE A 254 -9.94 16.66 1.26
N PHE A 255 -9.21 16.99 2.33
CA PHE A 255 -8.05 16.21 2.76
C PHE A 255 -8.35 15.17 3.85
N SER A 256 -9.40 15.34 4.65
CA SER A 256 -9.76 14.39 5.72
C SER A 256 -10.68 13.25 5.27
N ASP A 257 -11.62 13.54 4.36
CA ASP A 257 -12.62 12.55 3.93
C ASP A 257 -12.23 11.77 2.68
N ASN A 258 -11.22 12.21 1.93
CA ASN A 258 -10.88 11.64 0.64
C ASN A 258 -9.46 11.09 0.60
N ASN A 259 -9.14 10.13 1.45
CA ASN A 259 -8.01 9.23 1.22
C ASN A 259 -8.32 8.38 -0.03
N TYR A 260 -8.46 9.03 -1.19
CA TYR A 260 -8.63 8.31 -2.43
C TYR A 260 -7.31 7.63 -2.78
N PHE A 261 -7.38 6.32 -2.81
CA PHE A 261 -6.31 5.49 -3.32
C PHE A 261 -6.56 5.20 -4.79
N ILE A 262 -5.52 5.24 -5.59
CA ILE A 262 -5.60 4.96 -7.02
C ILE A 262 -4.60 3.88 -7.42
N CYS A 263 -5.05 2.94 -8.23
CA CYS A 263 -4.18 1.94 -8.83
C CYS A 263 -3.42 2.54 -10.01
N SER A 264 -2.09 2.51 -9.97
CA SER A 264 -1.23 3.00 -11.06
C SER A 264 -1.29 2.15 -12.33
N ASN A 265 -1.77 0.89 -12.23
CA ASN A 265 -1.85 -0.04 -13.34
C ASN A 265 -3.17 0.06 -14.14
N CYS A 266 -4.31 0.16 -13.46
CA CYS A 266 -5.61 0.14 -14.12
C CYS A 266 -6.51 1.35 -13.82
N GLY A 267 -6.06 2.30 -12.98
CA GLY A 267 -6.83 3.48 -12.61
C GLY A 267 -7.97 3.22 -11.62
N TYR A 268 -8.09 2.01 -11.05
CA TYR A 268 -9.11 1.71 -10.04
C TYR A 268 -8.98 2.67 -8.85
N LYS A 269 -10.11 3.26 -8.45
CA LYS A 269 -10.19 4.21 -7.33
C LYS A 269 -10.85 3.54 -6.12
N SER A 270 -10.32 3.77 -4.92
CA SER A 270 -10.82 3.18 -3.66
C SER A 270 -10.71 4.17 -2.50
N ASN A 271 -11.63 4.09 -1.55
CA ASN A 271 -11.56 4.83 -0.28
C ASN A 271 -10.73 4.08 0.78
N ALA A 272 -10.33 2.86 0.50
CA ALA A 272 -9.50 2.05 1.37
C ALA A 272 -8.20 1.61 0.67
N LEU A 273 -7.10 1.52 1.43
CA LEU A 273 -5.83 1.00 0.93
C LEU A 273 -5.92 -0.52 0.76
N ASN A 274 -5.95 -0.95 -0.49
CA ASN A 274 -5.87 -2.36 -0.85
C ASN A 274 -4.48 -2.66 -1.41
N TRP A 275 -3.81 -3.68 -0.89
CA TRP A 275 -2.47 -4.07 -1.35
C TRP A 275 -2.50 -4.92 -2.61
N LEU A 276 -3.57 -5.68 -2.81
CA LEU A 276 -3.93 -6.33 -4.06
C LEU A 276 -5.06 -5.53 -4.71
N CYS A 277 -4.88 -5.08 -5.93
CA CYS A 277 -5.92 -4.34 -6.64
C CYS A 277 -7.08 -5.27 -7.00
N PRO A 278 -8.33 -4.97 -6.58
CA PRO A 278 -9.47 -5.85 -6.85
C PRO A 278 -9.89 -5.88 -8.31
N SER A 279 -9.44 -4.90 -9.13
CA SER A 279 -9.77 -4.81 -10.54
C SER A 279 -8.77 -5.53 -11.43
N CYS A 280 -7.46 -5.31 -11.24
CA CYS A 280 -6.44 -5.88 -12.11
C CYS A 280 -5.55 -6.93 -11.45
N ASN A 281 -5.82 -7.28 -10.18
CA ASN A 281 -5.09 -8.27 -9.38
C ASN A 281 -3.57 -8.03 -9.33
N SER A 282 -3.13 -6.77 -9.39
CA SER A 282 -1.72 -6.39 -9.25
C SER A 282 -1.43 -5.98 -7.81
N TRP A 283 -0.30 -6.47 -7.28
CA TRP A 283 0.18 -6.13 -5.94
C TRP A 283 0.87 -4.76 -5.92
N GLU A 284 0.77 -4.04 -4.78
CA GLU A 284 1.46 -2.76 -4.49
C GLU A 284 1.25 -1.65 -5.54
N THR A 285 0.20 -1.72 -6.34
CA THR A 285 -0.11 -0.73 -7.37
C THR A 285 -1.05 0.38 -6.90
N ILE A 286 -1.65 0.22 -5.73
CA ILE A 286 -2.56 1.20 -5.14
C ILE A 286 -1.77 2.09 -4.17
N SER A 287 -1.81 3.40 -4.41
CA SER A 287 -1.17 4.41 -3.56
C SER A 287 -2.11 5.58 -3.28
N PRO A 288 -1.87 6.33 -2.20
CA PRO A 288 -2.62 7.56 -1.94
C PRO A 288 -2.46 8.54 -3.11
N LYS A 289 -3.51 9.26 -3.46
CA LYS A 289 -3.41 10.42 -4.34
C LYS A 289 -2.60 11.52 -3.68
N SER A 290 -1.83 12.24 -4.47
CA SER A 290 -1.18 13.45 -3.98
C SER A 290 -2.22 14.55 -3.69
N ALA A 291 -1.87 15.50 -2.82
CA ALA A 291 -2.70 16.67 -2.55
C ALA A 291 -3.07 17.43 -3.85
N ILE A 292 -2.15 17.48 -4.81
CA ILE A 292 -2.36 18.13 -6.11
C ILE A 292 -3.39 17.38 -6.95
N ASP A 293 -3.36 16.04 -6.93
CA ASP A 293 -4.32 15.23 -7.68
C ASP A 293 -5.74 15.37 -7.11
N LEU A 294 -5.86 15.45 -5.78
CA LEU A 294 -7.14 15.68 -5.10
C LEU A 294 -7.75 17.04 -5.44
N LEU A 295 -6.92 18.08 -5.52
CA LEU A 295 -7.37 19.43 -5.89
C LEU A 295 -7.81 19.53 -7.36
N ARG A 296 -7.18 18.79 -8.26
CA ARG A 296 -7.59 18.72 -9.69
C ARG A 296 -8.91 18.01 -9.88
N ASP A 297 -9.14 16.92 -9.17
CA ASP A 297 -10.39 16.14 -9.25
C ASP A 297 -11.59 16.87 -8.61
N GLY A 298 -11.38 17.66 -7.54
CA GLY A 298 -12.42 18.48 -6.88
C GLY A 298 -12.89 19.68 -7.73
N GLY A 299 -12.15 20.04 -8.78
CA GLY A 299 -12.53 21.12 -9.73
C GLY A 299 -13.39 20.67 -10.92
N THR A 300 -13.55 19.37 -11.13
CA THR A 300 -14.43 18.79 -12.15
C THR A 300 -15.64 18.13 -11.51
N SER A 301 -16.49 18.92 -10.82
CA SER A 301 -17.86 18.51 -10.59
C SER A 301 -18.57 18.63 -11.94
N ASP A 302 -18.92 17.50 -12.51
CA ASP A 302 -19.71 17.37 -13.72
C ASP A 302 -20.92 18.31 -13.69
N THR A 303 -20.95 19.25 -14.62
CA THR A 303 -22.16 19.94 -15.08
C THR A 303 -22.89 19.06 -16.08
#